data_669eb2f2782dc1d49416571a8f9db07f
#
_entry.id   669eb2f2782dc1d49416571a8f9db07f
#
_cell.length_a   1.000
_cell.length_b   1.000
_cell.length_c   1.000
_cell.angle_alpha   90.00
_cell.angle_beta   90.00
_cell.angle_gamma   90.00
#
_symmetry.space_group_name_H-M   'P 1'
#
loop_
_entity.id
_entity.type
_entity.pdbx_description
1 polymer ?
#
loop_
_entity_poly.entity_id
_entity_poly.type
_entity_poly.pdbx_seq_one_letter_code
_entity_poly.pdbx_strand_id
1 'polypeptide(L)'
;MADKTVAEKARVKPGTTFAVLNEAPGVVVALGLPEDTAFVDPGEAQVVLLFVNSRAELEALVLTTIADLRLGQDIWIFFRKGSKAAGLDMNRDDVWAIAERAGMRPLGLLGVDEVWSVFRLRQGR
;
A
#
# COMPACT_ATOMS: atom_id res chain seq x y z
N MET A 1 -19.93 -16.27 8.55
CA MET A 1 -19.36 -16.05 7.23
C MET A 1 -18.03 -15.29 7.37
N ALA A 2 -17.01 -15.76 6.72
CA ALA A 2 -15.71 -15.12 6.80
C ALA A 2 -15.69 -13.84 5.99
N ASP A 3 -15.01 -12.83 6.52
CA ASP A 3 -14.82 -11.60 5.78
C ASP A 3 -13.88 -11.82 4.59
N LYS A 4 -14.07 -11.02 3.57
CA LYS A 4 -13.17 -11.06 2.43
C LYS A 4 -11.78 -10.58 2.83
N THR A 5 -10.76 -11.20 2.25
CA THR A 5 -9.39 -10.74 2.44
C THR A 5 -9.16 -9.44 1.66
N VAL A 6 -8.05 -8.78 1.94
CA VAL A 6 -7.69 -7.57 1.20
C VAL A 6 -7.56 -7.90 -0.30
N ALA A 7 -6.94 -9.02 -0.63
CA ALA A 7 -6.78 -9.42 -2.03
C ALA A 7 -8.13 -9.60 -2.71
N GLU A 8 -9.10 -10.18 -2.02
CA GLU A 8 -10.44 -10.35 -2.58
C GLU A 8 -11.14 -9.01 -2.78
N LYS A 9 -11.05 -8.12 -1.78
CA LYS A 9 -11.66 -6.79 -1.87
C LYS A 9 -11.03 -5.96 -2.98
N ALA A 10 -9.73 -6.11 -3.19
CA ALA A 10 -8.99 -5.38 -4.22
C ALA A 10 -9.06 -6.07 -5.58
N ARG A 11 -9.69 -7.26 -5.63
CA ARG A 11 -9.84 -8.05 -6.85
C ARG A 11 -8.48 -8.37 -7.49
N VAL A 12 -7.54 -8.78 -6.66
CA VAL A 12 -6.23 -9.20 -7.14
C VAL A 12 -6.38 -10.48 -7.97
N LYS A 13 -5.86 -10.44 -9.17
CA LYS A 13 -5.96 -11.58 -10.09
C LYS A 13 -4.80 -12.54 -9.87
N PRO A 14 -5.02 -13.85 -10.13
CA PRO A 14 -3.91 -14.80 -10.13
C PRO A 14 -2.82 -14.34 -11.10
N GLY A 15 -1.56 -14.59 -10.73
CA GLY A 15 -0.43 -14.20 -11.55
C GLY A 15 0.04 -12.76 -11.39
N THR A 16 -0.63 -11.98 -10.53
CA THR A 16 -0.19 -10.61 -10.27
C THR A 16 1.19 -10.62 -9.62
N THR A 17 2.05 -9.68 -10.04
CA THR A 17 3.38 -9.55 -9.47
C THR A 17 3.45 -8.39 -8.49
N PHE A 18 4.14 -8.61 -7.37
CA PHE A 18 4.26 -7.63 -6.29
C PHE A 18 5.71 -7.40 -5.93
N ALA A 19 6.02 -6.21 -5.47
CA ALA A 19 7.26 -5.91 -4.77
C ALA A 19 6.90 -5.38 -3.41
N VAL A 20 7.71 -5.70 -2.40
CA VAL A 20 7.44 -5.27 -1.02
C VAL A 20 8.60 -4.41 -0.55
N LEU A 21 8.28 -3.22 -0.06
CA LEU A 21 9.28 -2.28 0.45
C LEU A 21 8.97 -1.96 1.91
N ASN A 22 10.00 -1.97 2.74
CA ASN A 22 9.91 -1.65 4.17
C ASN A 22 8.89 -2.54 4.89
N GLU A 23 8.92 -3.82 4.60
CA GLU A 23 7.90 -4.77 5.02
C GLU A 23 7.71 -4.84 6.55
N ALA A 24 6.44 -4.88 6.97
CA ALA A 24 6.08 -5.17 8.36
C ALA A 24 5.82 -6.67 8.48
N PRO A 25 6.45 -7.35 9.45
CA PRO A 25 6.31 -8.80 9.57
C PRO A 25 4.85 -9.26 9.69
N GLY A 26 4.51 -10.31 8.96
CA GLY A 26 3.20 -10.95 9.05
C GLY A 26 2.07 -10.28 8.30
N VAL A 27 2.24 -9.04 7.82
CA VAL A 27 1.14 -8.33 7.19
C VAL A 27 0.85 -8.84 5.79
N VAL A 28 1.89 -9.13 5.01
CA VAL A 28 1.70 -9.62 3.64
C VAL A 28 0.91 -10.93 3.64
N VAL A 29 1.19 -11.82 4.58
CA VAL A 29 0.45 -13.08 4.71
C VAL A 29 -1.04 -12.82 4.96
N ALA A 30 -1.34 -11.81 5.74
CA ALA A 30 -2.73 -11.48 6.08
C ALA A 30 -3.53 -10.92 4.89
N LEU A 31 -2.86 -10.55 3.80
CA LEU A 31 -3.55 -10.02 2.63
C LEU A 31 -4.33 -11.08 1.85
N GLY A 32 -3.97 -12.35 2.01
CA GLY A 32 -4.65 -13.43 1.31
C GLY A 32 -4.42 -13.46 -0.17
N LEU A 33 -3.18 -13.16 -0.60
CA LEU A 33 -2.84 -13.11 -2.03
C LEU A 33 -2.99 -14.48 -2.67
N PRO A 34 -3.35 -14.56 -3.97
CA PRO A 34 -3.44 -15.83 -4.68
C PRO A 34 -2.14 -16.60 -4.64
N GLU A 35 -2.23 -17.94 -4.71
CA GLU A 35 -1.06 -18.80 -4.59
C GLU A 35 -0.01 -18.57 -5.67
N ASP A 36 -0.43 -18.21 -6.86
CA ASP A 36 0.50 -17.99 -7.97
C ASP A 36 1.03 -16.56 -8.05
N THR A 37 0.84 -15.79 -6.98
CA THR A 37 1.42 -14.46 -6.86
C THR A 37 2.95 -14.58 -6.79
N ALA A 38 3.64 -13.75 -7.56
CA ALA A 38 5.10 -13.72 -7.54
C ALA A 38 5.59 -12.41 -6.95
N PHE A 39 6.70 -12.47 -6.20
CA PHE A 39 7.34 -11.29 -5.66
C PHE A 39 8.59 -11.00 -6.49
N VAL A 40 8.69 -9.79 -7.01
CA VAL A 40 9.73 -9.39 -7.96
C VAL A 40 10.30 -8.04 -7.54
N ASP A 41 11.29 -7.55 -8.29
CA ASP A 41 11.84 -6.22 -8.03
C ASP A 41 10.81 -5.13 -8.33
N PRO A 42 10.89 -3.98 -7.64
CA PRO A 42 9.90 -2.91 -7.86
C PRO A 42 9.73 -2.49 -9.31
N GLY A 43 10.80 -2.50 -10.08
CA GLY A 43 10.73 -2.11 -11.48
C GLY A 43 9.95 -3.08 -12.36
N GLU A 44 9.72 -4.29 -11.88
CA GLU A 44 9.02 -5.34 -12.64
C GLU A 44 7.64 -5.66 -12.07
N ALA A 45 7.30 -5.11 -10.92
CA ALA A 45 6.05 -5.43 -10.25
C ALA A 45 4.87 -4.68 -10.84
N GLN A 46 3.71 -5.32 -10.84
CA GLN A 46 2.47 -4.65 -11.18
C GLN A 46 1.99 -3.79 -10.02
N VAL A 47 2.25 -4.24 -8.79
CA VAL A 47 1.85 -3.55 -7.57
C VAL A 47 3.05 -3.48 -6.62
N VAL A 48 3.32 -2.30 -6.10
CA VAL A 48 4.36 -2.11 -5.09
C VAL A 48 3.68 -1.93 -3.73
N LEU A 49 4.04 -2.76 -2.77
CA LEU A 49 3.51 -2.70 -1.41
C LEU A 49 4.53 -1.96 -0.55
N LEU A 50 4.16 -0.77 -0.08
CA LEU A 50 5.05 0.07 0.72
C LEU A 50 4.47 0.24 2.12
N PHE A 51 5.25 -0.12 3.14
CA PHE A 51 4.83 0.02 4.54
C PHE A 51 5.47 1.25 5.14
N VAL A 52 4.67 2.07 5.83
CA VAL A 52 5.18 3.25 6.52
C VAL A 52 4.69 3.22 7.97
N ASN A 53 5.60 3.46 8.90
CA ASN A 53 5.33 3.39 10.33
C ASN A 53 5.24 4.75 11.00
N SER A 54 5.65 5.80 10.31
CA SER A 54 5.69 7.14 10.89
C SER A 54 5.58 8.18 9.78
N ARG A 55 5.33 9.42 10.19
CA ARG A 55 5.30 10.52 9.24
C ARG A 55 6.66 10.71 8.57
N ALA A 56 7.74 10.49 9.30
CA ALA A 56 9.08 10.60 8.72
C ALA A 56 9.26 9.58 7.60
N GLU A 57 8.82 8.33 7.81
CA GLU A 57 8.88 7.31 6.76
C GLU A 57 7.96 7.65 5.60
N LEU A 58 6.76 8.15 5.90
CA LEU A 58 5.83 8.56 4.87
C LEU A 58 6.47 9.59 3.94
N GLU A 59 7.08 10.62 4.50
CA GLU A 59 7.69 11.68 3.71
C GLU A 59 8.93 11.21 2.98
N ALA A 60 9.73 10.37 3.61
CA ALA A 60 10.99 9.92 3.02
C ALA A 60 10.79 8.86 1.94
N LEU A 61 9.84 7.95 2.12
CA LEU A 61 9.71 6.78 1.26
C LEU A 61 8.68 6.94 0.16
N VAL A 62 7.55 7.60 0.42
CA VAL A 62 6.45 7.64 -0.53
C VAL A 62 6.82 8.41 -1.80
N LEU A 63 7.35 9.62 -1.65
CA LEU A 63 7.68 10.43 -2.82
C LEU A 63 8.79 9.78 -3.66
N THR A 64 9.79 9.20 -3.00
CA THR A 64 10.88 8.51 -3.69
C THR A 64 10.36 7.29 -4.45
N THR A 65 9.51 6.50 -3.80
CA THR A 65 8.94 5.31 -4.42
C THR A 65 8.06 5.69 -5.60
N ILE A 66 7.20 6.69 -5.44
CA ILE A 66 6.32 7.14 -6.53
C ILE A 66 7.14 7.64 -7.71
N ALA A 67 8.25 8.37 -7.44
CA ALA A 67 9.08 8.89 -8.51
C ALA A 67 9.69 7.78 -9.37
N ASP A 68 9.88 6.60 -8.79
CA ASP A 68 10.44 5.46 -9.50
C ASP A 68 9.38 4.59 -10.18
N LEU A 69 8.10 4.85 -9.94
CA LEU A 69 7.03 4.06 -10.55
C LEU A 69 6.91 4.34 -12.04
N ARG A 70 6.60 3.28 -12.79
CA ARG A 70 6.29 3.42 -14.20
C ARG A 70 4.79 3.65 -14.35
N LEU A 71 4.42 4.26 -15.45
CA LEU A 71 3.03 4.48 -15.78
C LEU A 71 2.26 3.16 -15.75
N GLY A 72 1.14 3.15 -15.04
CA GLY A 72 0.32 1.96 -14.93
C GLY A 72 0.62 1.07 -13.73
N GLN A 73 1.73 1.31 -13.03
CA GLN A 73 2.00 0.57 -11.81
C GLN A 73 1.11 1.08 -10.68
N ASP A 74 0.69 0.17 -9.82
CA ASP A 74 -0.06 0.53 -8.62
C ASP A 74 0.90 0.55 -7.43
N ILE A 75 0.61 1.41 -6.47
CA ILE A 75 1.29 1.40 -5.17
C ILE A 75 0.23 1.30 -4.09
N TRP A 76 0.45 0.40 -3.13
CA TRP A 76 -0.41 0.24 -1.98
C TRP A 76 0.39 0.70 -0.76
N ILE A 77 -0.05 1.78 -0.14
CA ILE A 77 0.64 2.34 1.02
C ILE A 77 -0.04 1.84 2.28
N PHE A 78 0.69 1.02 3.04
CA PHE A 78 0.20 0.48 4.31
C PHE A 78 0.61 1.41 5.43
N PHE A 79 -0.35 1.79 6.27
CA PHE A 79 -0.11 2.67 7.40
C PHE A 79 -0.94 2.21 8.59
N ARG A 80 -0.54 2.64 9.78
CA ARG A 80 -1.22 2.21 11.00
C ARG A 80 -2.52 2.96 11.21
N LYS A 81 -3.54 2.24 11.63
CA LYS A 81 -4.82 2.84 11.99
C LYS A 81 -4.65 3.65 13.27
N GLY A 82 -5.44 4.71 13.40
CA GLY A 82 -5.49 5.49 14.61
C GLY A 82 -5.27 6.96 14.33
N SER A 83 -4.93 7.65 15.40
CA SER A 83 -4.84 9.10 15.35
C SER A 83 -3.69 9.57 16.22
N LYS A 84 -3.47 10.87 16.23
CA LYS A 84 -2.47 11.47 17.11
C LYS A 84 -2.79 11.20 18.57
N ALA A 85 -4.06 11.09 18.92
CA ALA A 85 -4.45 10.77 20.29
C ALA A 85 -3.99 9.38 20.71
N ALA A 86 -3.80 8.46 19.74
CA ALA A 86 -3.28 7.12 20.01
C ALA A 86 -1.76 7.06 19.89
N GLY A 87 -1.08 8.19 19.80
CA GLY A 87 0.36 8.24 19.72
C GLY A 87 0.93 8.17 18.32
N LEU A 88 0.08 8.18 17.29
CA LEU A 88 0.52 8.15 15.91
C LEU A 88 0.68 9.57 15.38
N ASP A 89 1.66 9.77 14.53
CA ASP A 89 1.95 11.10 13.99
C ASP A 89 1.46 11.27 12.55
N MET A 90 0.67 10.31 12.05
CA MET A 90 0.07 10.42 10.71
C MET A 90 -1.25 9.64 10.65
N ASN A 91 -2.06 9.97 9.67
CA ASN A 91 -3.30 9.27 9.38
C ASN A 91 -3.53 9.20 7.86
N ARG A 92 -4.69 8.69 7.45
CA ARG A 92 -5.00 8.54 6.02
C ARG A 92 -4.96 9.86 5.25
N ASP A 93 -5.33 10.96 5.89
CA ASP A 93 -5.33 12.25 5.23
C ASP A 93 -3.92 12.70 4.91
N ASP A 94 -2.97 12.39 5.77
CA ASP A 94 -1.55 12.69 5.51
C ASP A 94 -1.04 11.85 4.33
N VAL A 95 -1.41 10.58 4.28
CA VAL A 95 -1.03 9.70 3.18
C VAL A 95 -1.60 10.24 1.87
N TRP A 96 -2.88 10.60 1.87
CA TRP A 96 -3.53 11.11 0.67
C TRP A 96 -2.91 12.43 0.22
N ALA A 97 -2.59 13.34 1.15
CA ALA A 97 -2.03 14.64 0.80
C ALA A 97 -0.72 14.49 0.02
N ILE A 98 0.13 13.56 0.44
CA ILE A 98 1.40 13.32 -0.26
C ILE A 98 1.14 12.68 -1.62
N ALA A 99 0.25 11.69 -1.67
CA ALA A 99 -0.06 10.99 -2.92
C ALA A 99 -0.68 11.92 -3.95
N GLU A 100 -1.58 12.78 -3.50
CA GLU A 100 -2.25 13.75 -4.38
C GLU A 100 -1.23 14.72 -4.98
N ARG A 101 -0.31 15.22 -4.17
CA ARG A 101 0.73 16.12 -4.66
C ARG A 101 1.62 15.45 -5.70
N ALA A 102 1.76 14.13 -5.61
CA ALA A 102 2.57 13.36 -6.55
C ALA A 102 1.78 12.94 -7.80
N GLY A 103 0.53 13.36 -7.92
CA GLY A 103 -0.29 13.07 -9.10
C GLY A 103 -0.88 11.68 -9.15
N MET A 104 -0.93 10.98 -8.02
CA MET A 104 -1.50 9.63 -7.97
C MET A 104 -3.02 9.66 -8.00
N ARG A 105 -3.61 8.61 -8.54
CA ARG A 105 -5.07 8.43 -8.55
C ARG A 105 -5.48 7.44 -7.47
N PRO A 106 -6.51 7.76 -6.66
CA PRO A 106 -6.95 6.82 -5.63
C PRO A 106 -7.74 5.67 -6.24
N LEU A 107 -7.48 4.47 -5.76
CA LEU A 107 -8.25 3.28 -6.12
C LEU A 107 -9.14 2.84 -4.96
N GLY A 108 -8.73 3.11 -3.72
CA GLY A 108 -9.54 2.79 -2.57
C GLY A 108 -8.74 2.66 -1.30
N LEU A 109 -9.44 2.75 -0.19
CA LEU A 109 -8.88 2.58 1.16
C LEU A 109 -9.51 1.34 1.77
N LEU A 110 -8.68 0.42 2.24
CA LEU A 110 -9.17 -0.83 2.84
C LEU A 110 -8.53 -1.05 4.21
N GLY A 111 -9.30 -1.66 5.12
CA GLY A 111 -8.73 -2.15 6.36
C GLY A 111 -8.05 -3.49 6.12
N VAL A 112 -6.87 -3.67 6.70
CA VAL A 112 -6.14 -4.93 6.62
C VAL A 112 -6.43 -5.78 7.85
N ASP A 113 -6.19 -5.21 9.02
CA ASP A 113 -6.44 -5.86 10.31
C ASP A 113 -6.69 -4.77 11.36
N GLU A 114 -6.54 -5.11 12.64
CA GLU A 114 -6.77 -4.15 13.71
C GLU A 114 -5.73 -3.04 13.77
N VAL A 115 -4.56 -3.26 13.19
CA VAL A 115 -3.43 -2.34 13.25
C VAL A 115 -3.24 -1.57 11.96
N TRP A 116 -3.43 -2.22 10.81
CA TRP A 116 -3.03 -1.68 9.52
C TRP A 116 -4.21 -1.36 8.61
N SER A 117 -4.06 -0.28 7.85
CA SER A 117 -4.91 0.06 6.70
C SER A 117 -4.03 0.16 5.47
N VAL A 118 -4.63 0.04 4.30
CA VAL A 118 -3.92 0.20 3.05
C VAL A 118 -4.65 1.18 2.14
N PHE A 119 -3.91 2.15 1.61
CA PHE A 119 -4.42 3.10 0.64
C PHE A 119 -3.87 2.70 -0.72
N ARG A 120 -4.76 2.27 -1.61
CA ARG A 120 -4.38 1.79 -2.94
C ARG A 120 -4.43 2.95 -3.93
N LEU A 121 -3.34 3.12 -4.69
CA LEU A 121 -3.16 4.23 -5.60
C LEU A 121 -2.60 3.71 -6.93
N ARG A 122 -2.89 4.42 -8.02
CA ARG A 122 -2.32 4.12 -9.33
C ARG A 122 -1.55 5.31 -9.85
N GLN A 123 -0.43 5.05 -10.53
CA GLN A 123 0.33 6.10 -11.17
C GLN A 123 -0.56 6.74 -12.24
N GLY A 124 -0.84 8.04 -12.04
CA GLY A 124 -1.79 8.74 -12.86
C GLY A 124 -1.17 9.30 -14.09
N ARG A 125 -1.34 9.12 -15.12
CA ARG A 125 -1.01 9.67 -16.23
C ARG A 125 -0.12 10.26 -16.55
#